data_c5167b9b001df39df465f3d2af53c29c
#
_entry.id   c5167b9b001df39df465f3d2af53c29c
#
_cell.length_a   1.000
_cell.length_b   1.000
_cell.length_c   1.000
_cell.angle_alpha   90.00
_cell.angle_beta   90.00
_cell.angle_gamma   90.00
#
_symmetry.space_group_name_H-M   'P 1'
#
loop_
_entity.id
_entity.type
_entity.pdbx_description
1 polymer ?
#
loop_
_entity_poly.entity_id
_entity_poly.type
_entity_poly.pdbx_seq_one_letter_code
_entity_poly.pdbx_strand_id
1 'polypeptide(L)'
;NSENIIYNTIKMTKVKYVYTFGGKTAEGKADMKNLLGGKGANLAEMCLLGLPVPAGLTITTDCCTDYYANDCQLPASLMEEVWAGVANMESLMGMKYDDAENPLLVSCRSGARSSMPGMMDTVLNIGLSSKTIPGLVKKTNNPRFVYDSYRRLIMMYADVVMEKSEGI
;
A
#
# COMPACT_ATOMS: atom_id res chain seq x y z
N ASN A 1 -18.79 -23.20 -40.13
CA ASN A 1 -18.44 -23.83 -38.82
C ASN A 1 -17.07 -23.41 -38.28
N SER A 2 -16.45 -22.42 -38.90
CA SER A 2 -15.14 -21.86 -38.47
C SER A 2 -15.23 -20.59 -37.66
N GLU A 3 -16.42 -20.03 -37.47
CA GLU A 3 -16.61 -18.74 -36.75
C GLU A 3 -16.77 -18.89 -35.22
N ASN A 4 -17.01 -20.12 -34.72
CA ASN A 4 -17.20 -20.37 -33.28
C ASN A 4 -15.91 -20.66 -32.52
N ILE A 5 -14.75 -20.66 -33.17
CA ILE A 5 -13.45 -20.96 -32.51
C ILE A 5 -12.69 -19.68 -32.12
N ILE A 6 -13.05 -18.55 -32.69
CA ILE A 6 -12.35 -17.28 -32.43
C ILE A 6 -12.87 -16.58 -31.14
N TYR A 7 -14.07 -16.90 -30.65
CA TYR A 7 -14.68 -16.25 -29.47
C TYR A 7 -14.19 -16.78 -28.12
N ASN A 8 -13.39 -17.84 -28.05
CA ASN A 8 -13.03 -18.48 -26.77
C ASN A 8 -11.56 -18.42 -26.39
N THR A 9 -10.75 -17.50 -26.96
CA THR A 9 -9.33 -17.40 -26.61
C THR A 9 -8.85 -15.98 -26.34
N ILE A 10 -9.73 -15.09 -25.93
CA ILE A 10 -9.30 -13.93 -25.14
C ILE A 10 -9.36 -14.41 -23.68
N LYS A 11 -8.33 -15.13 -23.24
CA LYS A 11 -7.98 -15.14 -21.83
C LYS A 11 -7.76 -13.66 -21.47
N MET A 12 -8.76 -13.03 -20.87
CA MET A 12 -8.57 -11.75 -20.20
C MET A 12 -7.45 -11.99 -19.19
N THR A 13 -6.24 -11.59 -19.54
CA THR A 13 -5.14 -11.57 -18.56
C THR A 13 -5.62 -10.64 -17.48
N LYS A 14 -5.92 -11.21 -16.30
CA LYS A 14 -6.37 -10.43 -15.12
C LYS A 14 -5.31 -9.35 -14.91
N VAL A 15 -5.68 -8.10 -15.04
CA VAL A 15 -4.77 -6.97 -14.77
C VAL A 15 -4.35 -7.06 -13.32
N LYS A 16 -3.05 -7.00 -13.06
CA LYS A 16 -2.50 -7.05 -11.72
C LYS A 16 -2.24 -5.63 -11.24
N TYR A 17 -2.90 -5.23 -10.14
CA TYR A 17 -2.77 -3.90 -9.58
C TYR A 17 -1.85 -3.81 -8.37
N VAL A 18 -1.52 -4.92 -7.70
CA VAL A 18 -0.71 -4.91 -6.48
C VAL A 18 0.57 -5.72 -6.66
N TYR A 19 1.69 -5.09 -6.33
CA TYR A 19 3.03 -5.69 -6.36
C TYR A 19 3.64 -5.66 -4.96
N THR A 20 4.01 -6.83 -4.45
CA THR A 20 4.55 -6.99 -3.11
C THR A 20 6.08 -6.98 -3.11
N PHE A 21 6.66 -6.59 -1.97
CA PHE A 21 8.09 -6.68 -1.69
C PHE A 21 8.34 -6.93 -0.20
N GLY A 22 9.44 -7.57 0.13
CA GLY A 22 9.83 -7.92 1.50
C GLY A 22 10.58 -9.24 1.57
N GLY A 23 11.25 -9.53 2.68
CA GLY A 23 11.95 -10.79 2.87
C GLY A 23 13.04 -11.08 1.83
N LYS A 24 13.67 -10.06 1.24
CA LYS A 24 14.65 -10.13 0.14
C LYS A 24 14.05 -10.57 -1.21
N THR A 25 12.74 -10.49 -1.38
CA THR A 25 12.03 -10.78 -2.63
C THR A 25 11.17 -9.58 -3.02
N ALA A 26 10.96 -9.38 -4.31
CA ALA A 26 10.03 -8.38 -4.81
C ALA A 26 9.48 -8.82 -6.16
N GLU A 27 8.21 -8.49 -6.42
CA GLU A 27 7.57 -8.72 -7.72
C GLU A 27 7.92 -7.63 -8.73
N GLY A 28 8.40 -6.47 -8.27
CA GLY A 28 8.86 -5.34 -9.08
C GLY A 28 10.37 -5.20 -9.09
N LYS A 29 10.87 -4.27 -9.91
CA LYS A 29 12.29 -3.90 -10.04
C LYS A 29 12.46 -2.45 -10.52
N ALA A 30 13.71 -1.96 -10.52
CA ALA A 30 14.03 -0.55 -10.78
C ALA A 30 13.55 0.00 -12.13
N ASP A 31 13.47 -0.82 -13.17
CA ASP A 31 13.03 -0.42 -14.50
C ASP A 31 11.51 -0.24 -14.62
N MET A 32 10.73 -0.70 -13.64
CA MET A 32 9.28 -0.64 -13.63
C MET A 32 8.73 0.68 -13.07
N LYS A 33 9.46 1.79 -13.16
CA LYS A 33 9.06 3.10 -12.61
C LYS A 33 7.75 3.63 -13.21
N ASN A 34 7.46 3.31 -14.45
CA ASN A 34 6.20 3.73 -15.08
C ASN A 34 4.99 3.04 -14.44
N LEU A 35 5.14 1.81 -14.01
CA LEU A 35 4.08 1.00 -13.40
C LEU A 35 4.00 1.18 -11.88
N LEU A 36 5.14 1.18 -11.19
CA LEU A 36 5.21 1.17 -9.73
C LEU A 36 5.48 2.55 -9.12
N GLY A 37 5.66 3.56 -9.96
CA GLY A 37 6.17 4.86 -9.53
C GLY A 37 7.63 4.78 -9.08
N GLY A 38 8.27 5.93 -8.88
CA GLY A 38 9.68 5.97 -8.48
C GLY A 38 9.94 5.33 -7.11
N LYS A 39 9.06 5.56 -6.14
CA LYS A 39 9.20 4.99 -4.78
C LYS A 39 9.01 3.47 -4.77
N GLY A 40 7.97 2.96 -5.43
CA GLY A 40 7.67 1.53 -5.48
C GLY A 40 8.77 0.74 -6.17
N ALA A 41 9.23 1.19 -7.35
CA ALA A 41 10.31 0.56 -8.09
C ALA A 41 11.63 0.54 -7.31
N ASN A 42 11.97 1.66 -6.65
CA ASN A 42 13.20 1.73 -5.85
C ASN A 42 13.14 0.84 -4.59
N LEU A 43 11.99 0.79 -3.89
CA LEU A 43 11.84 -0.10 -2.73
C LEU A 43 11.94 -1.57 -3.13
N ALA A 44 11.34 -1.96 -4.26
CA ALA A 44 11.48 -3.31 -4.81
C ALA A 44 12.95 -3.64 -5.10
N GLU A 45 13.67 -2.75 -5.78
CA GLU A 45 15.10 -2.93 -6.09
C GLU A 45 15.96 -3.04 -4.83
N MET A 46 15.76 -2.14 -3.87
CA MET A 46 16.48 -2.20 -2.58
C MET A 46 16.26 -3.54 -1.88
N CYS A 47 15.02 -4.05 -1.92
CA CYS A 47 14.69 -5.35 -1.35
C CYS A 47 15.44 -6.49 -2.06
N LEU A 48 15.49 -6.49 -3.40
CA LEU A 48 16.24 -7.48 -4.21
C LEU A 48 17.75 -7.43 -3.96
N LEU A 49 18.29 -6.24 -3.70
CA LEU A 49 19.69 -6.04 -3.32
C LEU A 49 20.00 -6.51 -1.88
N GLY A 50 19.00 -6.99 -1.15
CA GLY A 50 19.16 -7.51 0.21
C GLY A 50 19.26 -6.44 1.29
N LEU A 51 18.95 -5.17 0.97
CA LEU A 51 18.86 -4.11 1.97
C LEU A 51 17.69 -4.37 2.94
N PRO A 52 17.78 -3.91 4.20
CA PRO A 52 16.77 -4.16 5.21
C PRO A 52 15.54 -3.26 4.99
N VAL A 53 14.78 -3.57 3.94
CA VAL A 53 13.51 -2.89 3.63
C VAL A 53 12.37 -3.64 4.31
N PRO A 54 11.51 -2.96 5.10
CA PRO A 54 10.30 -3.57 5.62
C PRO A 54 9.41 -4.10 4.51
N ALA A 55 8.64 -5.14 4.79
CA ALA A 55 7.67 -5.67 3.83
C ALA A 55 6.62 -4.62 3.48
N GLY A 56 6.18 -4.62 2.23
CA GLY A 56 5.22 -3.66 1.72
C GLY A 56 4.58 -4.11 0.41
N LEU A 57 3.70 -3.27 -0.08
CA LEU A 57 3.06 -3.43 -1.39
C LEU A 57 3.00 -2.09 -2.13
N THR A 58 2.91 -2.16 -3.43
CA THR A 58 2.73 -1.01 -4.31
C THR A 58 1.48 -1.23 -5.16
N ILE A 59 0.55 -0.27 -5.11
CA ILE A 59 -0.57 -0.20 -6.05
C ILE A 59 -0.06 0.50 -7.31
N THR A 60 -0.34 -0.07 -8.48
CA THR A 60 0.20 0.39 -9.76
C THR A 60 -0.38 1.72 -10.22
N THR A 61 0.36 2.42 -11.08
CA THR A 61 -0.15 3.63 -11.75
C THR A 61 -1.31 3.32 -12.70
N ASP A 62 -1.36 2.11 -13.24
CA ASP A 62 -2.47 1.64 -14.09
C ASP A 62 -3.78 1.59 -13.29
N CYS A 63 -3.72 1.17 -12.02
CA CYS A 63 -4.88 1.22 -11.12
C CYS A 63 -5.44 2.66 -10.99
N CYS A 64 -4.56 3.66 -10.91
CA CYS A 64 -4.97 5.06 -10.87
C CYS A 64 -5.63 5.49 -12.20
N THR A 65 -5.06 5.06 -13.33
CA THR A 65 -5.61 5.35 -14.66
C THR A 65 -7.00 4.73 -14.81
N ASP A 66 -7.14 3.46 -14.42
CA ASP A 66 -8.42 2.74 -14.52
C ASP A 66 -9.48 3.30 -13.56
N TYR A 67 -9.08 3.77 -12.37
CA TYR A 67 -9.96 4.46 -11.43
C TYR A 67 -10.58 5.71 -12.07
N TYR A 68 -9.77 6.57 -12.69
CA TYR A 68 -10.30 7.77 -13.36
C TYR A 68 -11.07 7.45 -14.64
N ALA A 69 -10.69 6.42 -15.38
CA ALA A 69 -11.41 5.98 -16.58
C ALA A 69 -12.77 5.33 -16.24
N ASN A 70 -12.96 4.87 -15.00
CA ASN A 70 -14.16 4.21 -14.52
C ASN A 70 -14.93 5.07 -13.50
N ASP A 71 -15.14 6.33 -13.82
CA ASP A 71 -15.95 7.27 -13.02
C ASP A 71 -15.55 7.31 -11.53
N CYS A 72 -14.26 7.31 -11.24
CA CYS A 72 -13.70 7.27 -9.87
C CYS A 72 -14.14 6.04 -9.06
N GLN A 73 -14.37 4.93 -9.72
CA GLN A 73 -14.63 3.65 -9.04
C GLN A 73 -13.40 2.77 -9.05
N LEU A 74 -13.12 2.16 -7.90
CA LEU A 74 -11.99 1.23 -7.76
C LEU A 74 -12.21 -0.03 -8.59
N PRO A 75 -11.16 -0.56 -9.26
CA PRO A 75 -11.24 -1.85 -9.90
C PRO A 75 -11.72 -2.94 -8.94
N ALA A 76 -12.64 -3.80 -9.38
CA ALA A 76 -13.29 -4.79 -8.52
C ALA A 76 -12.30 -5.78 -7.85
N SER A 77 -11.17 -6.09 -8.50
CA SER A 77 -10.15 -7.00 -7.95
C SER A 77 -9.18 -6.33 -6.98
N LEU A 78 -9.14 -4.98 -6.93
CA LEU A 78 -8.11 -4.26 -6.20
C LEU A 78 -8.08 -4.61 -4.72
N MET A 79 -9.23 -4.61 -4.06
CA MET A 79 -9.28 -4.85 -2.61
C MET A 79 -8.88 -6.28 -2.24
N GLU A 80 -9.21 -7.26 -3.07
CA GLU A 80 -8.74 -8.64 -2.90
C GLU A 80 -7.21 -8.71 -2.97
N GLU A 81 -6.61 -8.07 -3.97
CA GLU A 81 -5.16 -8.01 -4.13
C GLU A 81 -4.46 -7.26 -2.98
N VAL A 82 -5.05 -6.15 -2.51
CA VAL A 82 -4.53 -5.40 -1.37
C VAL A 82 -4.53 -6.26 -0.11
N TRP A 83 -5.62 -6.95 0.20
CA TRP A 83 -5.69 -7.81 1.38
C TRP A 83 -4.76 -9.01 1.30
N ALA A 84 -4.56 -9.58 0.11
CA ALA A 84 -3.54 -10.61 -0.11
C ALA A 84 -2.12 -10.06 0.16
N GLY A 85 -1.85 -8.82 -0.29
CA GLY A 85 -0.59 -8.13 0.00
C GLY A 85 -0.39 -7.83 1.49
N VAL A 86 -1.44 -7.43 2.20
CA VAL A 86 -1.41 -7.22 3.67
C VAL A 86 -1.10 -8.54 4.38
N ALA A 87 -1.76 -9.63 4.00
CA ALA A 87 -1.49 -10.95 4.58
C ALA A 87 -0.03 -11.40 4.36
N ASN A 88 0.55 -11.09 3.20
CA ASN A 88 1.97 -11.32 2.94
C ASN A 88 2.87 -10.47 3.86
N MET A 89 2.55 -9.18 4.06
CA MET A 89 3.29 -8.33 5.00
C MET A 89 3.19 -8.86 6.42
N GLU A 90 2.01 -9.28 6.87
CA GLU A 90 1.79 -9.86 8.20
C GLU A 90 2.68 -11.09 8.43
N SER A 91 2.74 -11.98 7.45
CA SER A 91 3.57 -13.18 7.49
C SER A 91 5.05 -12.86 7.60
N LEU A 92 5.54 -11.92 6.78
CA LEU A 92 6.95 -11.53 6.74
C LEU A 92 7.39 -10.75 7.99
N MET A 93 6.51 -9.94 8.56
CA MET A 93 6.79 -9.09 9.71
C MET A 93 6.49 -9.77 11.05
N GLY A 94 5.77 -10.88 11.06
CA GLY A 94 5.34 -11.55 12.31
C GLY A 94 4.38 -10.71 13.16
N MET A 95 3.60 -9.84 12.50
CA MET A 95 2.62 -8.93 13.11
C MET A 95 1.29 -9.06 12.38
N LYS A 96 0.20 -8.58 12.96
CA LYS A 96 -1.11 -8.57 12.31
C LYS A 96 -1.71 -7.18 12.27
N TYR A 97 -2.34 -6.85 11.15
CA TYR A 97 -3.11 -5.62 11.02
C TYR A 97 -4.32 -5.67 11.96
N ASP A 98 -4.58 -4.58 12.67
CA ASP A 98 -5.65 -4.47 13.67
C ASP A 98 -5.55 -5.47 14.85
N ASP A 99 -4.38 -6.00 15.14
CA ASP A 99 -4.15 -6.84 16.31
C ASP A 99 -4.00 -5.99 17.57
N ALA A 100 -4.65 -6.43 18.67
CA ALA A 100 -4.65 -5.68 19.92
C ALA A 100 -3.32 -5.75 20.70
N GLU A 101 -2.50 -6.76 20.46
CA GLU A 101 -1.25 -7.00 21.22
C GLU A 101 0.00 -6.68 20.42
N ASN A 102 0.03 -7.08 19.14
CA ASN A 102 1.18 -6.89 18.25
C ASN A 102 0.76 -6.33 16.87
N PRO A 103 0.20 -5.11 16.84
CA PRO A 103 -0.34 -4.55 15.62
C PRO A 103 0.71 -4.26 14.56
N LEU A 104 0.42 -4.63 13.31
CA LEU A 104 1.14 -4.15 12.15
C LEU A 104 0.72 -2.71 11.86
N LEU A 105 1.68 -1.79 11.91
CA LEU A 105 1.48 -0.41 11.49
C LEU A 105 2.12 -0.18 10.13
N VAL A 106 1.40 0.49 9.25
CA VAL A 106 1.89 0.79 7.89
C VAL A 106 1.86 2.28 7.60
N SER A 107 2.61 2.70 6.60
CA SER A 107 2.56 4.06 6.06
C SER A 107 2.01 4.00 4.64
N CYS A 108 1.01 4.81 4.33
CA CYS A 108 0.57 5.03 2.96
C CYS A 108 1.34 6.21 2.37
N ARG A 109 2.01 5.97 1.26
CA ARG A 109 2.83 6.97 0.57
C ARG A 109 2.37 7.06 -0.88
N SER A 110 2.06 8.25 -1.34
CA SER A 110 1.76 8.45 -2.75
C SER A 110 3.01 8.18 -3.60
N GLY A 111 2.79 7.48 -4.72
CA GLY A 111 3.80 7.23 -5.73
C GLY A 111 3.46 7.99 -7.02
N ALA A 112 4.44 8.71 -7.59
CA ALA A 112 4.32 9.26 -8.92
C ALA A 112 5.48 8.78 -9.78
N ARG A 113 5.28 8.82 -11.10
CA ARG A 113 6.34 8.55 -12.06
C ARG A 113 7.48 9.54 -11.91
N SER A 114 7.15 10.80 -11.61
CA SER A 114 8.10 11.87 -11.29
C SER A 114 7.94 12.30 -9.85
N SER A 115 9.03 12.28 -9.09
CA SER A 115 9.02 12.72 -7.70
C SER A 115 9.21 14.23 -7.64
N MET A 116 8.21 14.94 -7.09
CA MET A 116 8.32 16.36 -6.79
C MET A 116 8.31 16.56 -5.28
N PRO A 117 9.33 17.19 -4.70
CA PRO A 117 9.36 17.50 -3.27
C PRO A 117 8.16 18.35 -2.86
N GLY A 118 7.50 17.99 -1.76
CA GLY A 118 6.39 18.76 -1.19
C GLY A 118 5.01 18.60 -1.84
N MET A 119 4.88 17.84 -2.94
CA MET A 119 3.58 17.64 -3.60
C MET A 119 2.82 16.38 -3.18
N MET A 120 3.44 15.51 -2.40
CA MET A 120 2.88 14.19 -2.13
C MET A 120 3.00 13.86 -0.65
N ASP A 121 1.84 13.71 -0.06
CA ASP A 121 1.71 13.49 1.37
C ASP A 121 1.91 12.01 1.75
N THR A 122 2.26 11.80 2.99
CA THR A 122 2.39 10.49 3.60
C THR A 122 1.47 10.43 4.81
N VAL A 123 0.67 9.38 4.92
CA VAL A 123 -0.08 9.09 6.15
C VAL A 123 0.67 8.00 6.90
N LEU A 124 1.12 8.32 8.10
CA LEU A 124 1.91 7.43 8.96
C LEU A 124 1.03 6.70 9.97
N ASN A 125 1.52 5.56 10.44
CA ASN A 125 0.94 4.81 11.56
C ASN A 125 -0.51 4.34 11.33
N ILE A 126 -0.87 4.04 10.09
CA ILE A 126 -2.16 3.41 9.76
C ILE A 126 -2.20 2.04 10.44
N GLY A 127 -3.28 1.76 11.16
CA GLY A 127 -3.43 0.61 12.05
C GLY A 127 -3.46 1.00 13.53
N LEU A 128 -3.12 2.26 13.88
CA LEU A 128 -3.40 2.79 15.22
C LEU A 128 -4.90 3.04 15.39
N SER A 129 -5.43 2.50 16.47
CA SER A 129 -6.84 2.66 16.87
C SER A 129 -6.94 2.53 18.39
N SER A 130 -8.11 2.83 18.95
CA SER A 130 -8.38 2.59 20.37
C SER A 130 -8.13 1.13 20.80
N LYS A 131 -8.30 0.18 19.87
CA LYS A 131 -8.06 -1.24 20.08
C LYS A 131 -6.57 -1.59 20.15
N THR A 132 -5.74 -0.98 19.31
CA THR A 132 -4.32 -1.35 19.14
C THR A 132 -3.37 -0.56 20.06
N ILE A 133 -3.80 0.60 20.54
CA ILE A 133 -3.03 1.47 21.44
C ILE A 133 -2.54 0.73 22.69
N PRO A 134 -3.38 -0.03 23.44
CA PRO A 134 -2.92 -0.70 24.67
C PRO A 134 -1.75 -1.66 24.44
N GLY A 135 -1.77 -2.44 23.36
CA GLY A 135 -0.69 -3.33 22.98
C GLY A 135 0.62 -2.61 22.67
N LEU A 136 0.52 -1.50 21.93
CA LEU A 136 1.68 -0.67 21.63
C LEU A 136 2.25 0.03 22.86
N VAL A 137 1.41 0.51 23.77
CA VAL A 137 1.85 1.06 25.05
C VAL A 137 2.61 0.01 25.85
N LYS A 138 2.08 -1.22 25.93
CA LYS A 138 2.76 -2.34 26.58
C LYS A 138 4.11 -2.66 25.93
N LYS A 139 4.17 -2.68 24.60
CA LYS A 139 5.37 -3.00 23.82
C LYS A 139 6.46 -1.91 23.92
N THR A 140 6.08 -0.65 23.90
CA THR A 140 7.01 0.48 23.91
C THR A 140 7.35 0.97 25.31
N ASN A 141 6.54 0.63 26.30
CA ASN A 141 6.54 1.19 27.65
C ASN A 141 6.52 2.74 27.66
N ASN A 142 5.92 3.34 26.65
CA ASN A 142 5.87 4.79 26.48
C ASN A 142 4.49 5.26 26.00
N PRO A 143 3.53 5.47 26.89
CA PRO A 143 2.19 5.92 26.55
C PRO A 143 2.19 7.24 25.77
N ARG A 144 3.04 8.20 26.18
CA ARG A 144 3.14 9.52 25.54
C ARG A 144 3.50 9.37 24.05
N PHE A 145 4.46 8.55 23.72
CA PHE A 145 4.86 8.28 22.33
C PHE A 145 3.70 7.71 21.51
N VAL A 146 2.98 6.74 22.06
CA VAL A 146 1.88 6.07 21.35
C VAL A 146 0.71 7.02 21.12
N TYR A 147 0.31 7.78 22.14
CA TYR A 147 -0.77 8.75 22.00
C TYR A 147 -0.41 9.94 21.09
N ASP A 148 0.84 10.42 21.10
CA ASP A 148 1.30 11.44 20.15
C ASP A 148 1.30 10.90 18.72
N SER A 149 1.71 9.66 18.52
CA SER A 149 1.63 8.98 17.21
C SER A 149 0.20 8.86 16.71
N TYR A 150 -0.75 8.55 17.60
CA TYR A 150 -2.16 8.46 17.24
C TYR A 150 -2.75 9.84 16.91
N ARG A 151 -2.42 10.87 17.70
CA ARG A 151 -2.80 12.24 17.39
C ARG A 151 -2.32 12.67 16.02
N ARG A 152 -1.06 12.36 15.67
CA ARG A 152 -0.49 12.67 14.35
C ARG A 152 -1.18 11.92 13.23
N LEU A 153 -1.55 10.65 13.43
CA LEU A 153 -2.33 9.90 12.44
C LEU A 153 -3.66 10.61 12.16
N ILE A 154 -4.40 10.99 13.21
CA ILE A 154 -5.68 11.68 13.05
C ILE A 154 -5.51 12.99 12.28
N MET A 155 -4.51 13.81 12.62
CA MET A 155 -4.23 15.07 11.91
C MET A 155 -3.88 14.82 10.44
N MET A 156 -2.93 13.93 10.16
CA MET A 156 -2.54 13.60 8.78
C MET A 156 -3.69 13.01 7.97
N TYR A 157 -4.56 12.21 8.59
CA TYR A 157 -5.72 11.65 7.92
C TYR A 157 -6.74 12.74 7.57
N ALA A 158 -7.00 13.67 8.50
CA ALA A 158 -7.86 14.82 8.24
C ALA A 158 -7.32 15.66 7.08
N ASP A 159 -6.07 16.11 7.17
CA ASP A 159 -5.47 17.03 6.20
C ASP A 159 -5.29 16.37 4.81
N VAL A 160 -4.82 15.12 4.77
CA VAL A 160 -4.43 14.47 3.51
C VAL A 160 -5.58 13.74 2.84
N VAL A 161 -6.50 13.16 3.63
CA VAL A 161 -7.55 12.31 3.07
C VAL A 161 -8.89 13.05 3.06
N MET A 162 -9.31 13.60 4.21
CA MET A 162 -10.64 14.19 4.33
C MET A 162 -10.74 15.53 3.60
N GLU A 163 -9.84 16.49 3.85
CA GLU A 163 -9.89 17.80 3.21
C GLU A 163 -9.75 17.70 1.69
N LYS A 164 -8.81 16.89 1.20
CA LYS A 164 -8.63 16.71 -0.24
C LYS A 164 -9.80 15.98 -0.92
N SER A 165 -10.50 15.09 -0.22
CA SER A 165 -11.69 14.43 -0.76
C SER A 165 -12.88 15.38 -0.89
N GLU A 166 -12.92 16.41 -0.05
CA GLU A 166 -13.96 17.45 -0.08
C GLU A 166 -13.61 18.64 -0.98
N GLY A 167 -12.39 18.66 -1.54
CA GLY A 167 -11.93 19.73 -2.45
C GLY A 167 -11.60 21.04 -1.74
N ILE A 168 -11.25 20.96 -0.45
CA ILE A 168 -10.83 22.09 0.38
C ILE A 168 -9.32 22.27 0.31
#